data_09859e8dccb466fe996c0b2016d0d3ee
#
_entry.id   09859e8dccb466fe996c0b2016d0d3ee
#
_cell.length_a   1.000
_cell.length_b   1.000
_cell.length_c   1.000
_cell.angle_alpha   90.00
_cell.angle_beta   90.00
_cell.angle_gamma   90.00
#
_symmetry.space_group_name_H-M   'P 1'
#
loop_
_entity.id
_entity.type
_entity.pdbx_description
1 polymer ?
#
loop_
_entity_poly.entity_id
_entity_poly.type
_entity_poly.pdbx_seq_one_letter_code
_entity_poly.pdbx_strand_id
1 'polypeptide(L)'
;MSQTIYCISGLGADEQIFSNLQLPGYELVCLKWLQPEGQESFADYAKRMYAQIADPDPILMGVSFGGMLGIEISKQFSVKKLVLIS
;
A
#
# COMPACT_ATOMS: atom_id res chain seq x y z
N MET A 1 -13.16 17.07 5.36
CA MET A 1 -12.71 16.24 4.25
C MET A 1 -11.95 15.05 4.80
N SER A 2 -12.24 13.86 4.28
CA SER A 2 -11.54 12.68 4.71
C SER A 2 -10.20 12.56 4.01
N GLN A 3 -9.24 11.92 4.65
CA GLN A 3 -7.96 11.57 4.04
C GLN A 3 -8.00 10.12 3.62
N THR A 4 -7.28 9.80 2.57
CA THR A 4 -7.22 8.44 2.05
C THR A 4 -6.00 7.73 2.60
N ILE A 5 -6.22 6.50 3.07
CA ILE A 5 -5.14 5.59 3.46
C ILE A 5 -5.13 4.46 2.44
N TYR A 6 -3.98 4.27 1.80
CA TYR A 6 -3.82 3.19 0.81
C TYR A 6 -3.30 1.95 1.53
N CYS A 7 -4.10 0.90 1.51
CA CYS A 7 -3.83 -0.32 2.26
C CYS A 7 -3.20 -1.37 1.36
N ILE A 8 -2.17 -2.03 1.87
CA ILE A 8 -1.47 -3.10 1.16
C ILE A 8 -1.53 -4.34 2.05
N SER A 9 -2.31 -5.34 1.62
CA SER A 9 -2.47 -6.56 2.39
C SER A 9 -1.23 -7.44 2.28
N GLY A 10 -1.17 -8.49 3.11
CA GLY A 10 -0.13 -9.48 2.99
C GLY A 10 -0.34 -10.32 1.74
N LEU A 11 0.75 -10.93 1.26
CA LEU A 11 0.67 -11.78 0.09
C LEU A 11 -0.18 -13.00 0.42
N GLY A 12 -1.15 -13.28 -0.46
CA GLY A 12 -2.07 -14.38 -0.24
C GLY A 12 -3.22 -14.09 0.70
N ALA A 13 -3.20 -12.93 1.36
CA ALA A 13 -4.31 -12.50 2.20
C ALA A 13 -5.26 -11.65 1.37
N ASP A 14 -6.55 -11.72 1.68
CA ASP A 14 -7.49 -10.89 0.96
C ASP A 14 -7.69 -9.56 1.69
N GLU A 15 -8.45 -8.70 1.05
CA GLU A 15 -8.67 -7.34 1.53
C GLU A 15 -9.59 -7.29 2.75
N GLN A 16 -10.19 -8.41 3.11
CA GLN A 16 -11.15 -8.44 4.22
C GLN A 16 -10.53 -8.04 5.55
N ILE A 17 -9.20 -8.19 5.66
CA ILE A 17 -8.51 -7.77 6.87
C ILE A 17 -8.75 -6.29 7.16
N PHE A 18 -9.00 -5.49 6.13
CA PHE A 18 -9.26 -4.06 6.30
C PHE A 18 -10.74 -3.73 6.36
N SER A 19 -11.62 -4.67 6.01
CA SER A 19 -13.04 -4.38 5.88
C SER A 19 -13.70 -4.05 7.22
N ASN A 20 -13.16 -4.56 8.33
CA ASN A 20 -13.67 -4.28 9.66
C ASN A 20 -12.99 -3.08 10.32
N LEU A 21 -12.02 -2.50 9.64
CA LEU A 21 -11.28 -1.38 10.20
C LEU A 21 -12.00 -0.09 9.85
N GLN A 22 -12.40 0.65 10.88
CA GLN A 22 -13.07 1.93 10.69
C GLN A 22 -12.24 3.01 11.37
N LEU A 23 -11.73 3.94 10.57
CA LEU A 23 -10.96 5.05 11.08
C LEU A 23 -11.69 6.35 10.75
N PRO A 24 -12.32 6.99 11.75
CA PRO A 24 -13.06 8.22 11.48
C PRO A 24 -12.17 9.27 10.81
N GLY A 25 -12.69 9.89 9.78
CA GLY A 25 -11.93 10.88 9.03
C GLY A 25 -11.03 10.32 7.94
N TYR A 26 -11.02 8.99 7.75
CA TYR A 26 -10.18 8.35 6.74
C TYR A 26 -11.00 7.46 5.83
N GLU A 27 -10.59 7.42 4.57
CA GLU A 27 -11.12 6.47 3.60
C GLU A 27 -10.03 5.45 3.30
N LEU A 28 -10.36 4.17 3.38
CA LEU A 28 -9.41 3.10 3.13
C LEU A 28 -9.56 2.62 1.70
N VAL A 29 -8.47 2.64 0.95
CA VAL A 29 -8.45 2.15 -0.43
C VAL A 29 -7.39 1.07 -0.51
N CYS A 30 -7.80 -0.16 -0.82
CA CYS A 30 -6.87 -1.28 -0.91
C CYS A 30 -6.25 -1.34 -2.29
N LEU A 31 -4.91 -1.40 -2.32
CA LEU A 31 -4.20 -1.61 -3.57
C LEU A 31 -4.34 -3.08 -3.98
N LYS A 32 -4.43 -3.29 -5.29
CA LYS A 32 -4.50 -4.64 -5.82
C LYS A 32 -3.11 -5.12 -6.15
N TRP A 33 -2.78 -6.35 -5.71
CA TRP A 33 -1.52 -6.96 -6.08
C TRP A 33 -1.50 -7.19 -7.58
N LEU A 34 -0.46 -6.68 -8.22
CA LEU A 34 -0.29 -6.82 -9.66
C LEU A 34 0.44 -8.13 -9.97
N GLN A 35 0.25 -8.63 -11.18
CA GLN A 35 0.96 -9.81 -11.64
C GLN A 35 2.43 -9.43 -11.84
N PRO A 36 3.38 -10.16 -11.23
CA PRO A 36 4.79 -9.88 -11.47
C PRO A 36 5.15 -10.10 -12.93
N GLU A 37 6.11 -9.32 -13.43
CA GLU A 37 6.55 -9.40 -14.82
C GLU A 37 7.97 -9.91 -14.90
N GLY A 38 8.16 -11.04 -15.55
CA GLY A 38 9.47 -11.57 -15.89
C GLY A 38 10.52 -11.49 -14.79
N GLN A 39 11.61 -10.81 -15.09
CA GLN A 39 12.71 -10.64 -14.14
C GLN A 39 12.66 -9.29 -13.42
N GLU A 40 11.47 -8.81 -13.21
CA GLU A 40 11.24 -7.53 -12.55
C GLU A 40 11.84 -7.53 -11.14
N SER A 41 12.58 -6.47 -10.80
CA SER A 41 13.09 -6.31 -9.45
C SER A 41 11.95 -5.92 -8.51
N PHE A 42 12.19 -6.10 -7.20
CA PHE A 42 11.21 -5.68 -6.22
C PHE A 42 10.99 -4.16 -6.28
N ALA A 43 12.08 -3.41 -6.52
CA ALA A 43 11.97 -1.95 -6.66
C ALA A 43 11.11 -1.55 -7.84
N ASP A 44 11.25 -2.23 -8.97
CA ASP A 44 10.43 -1.94 -10.14
C ASP A 44 8.98 -2.37 -9.93
N TYR A 45 8.77 -3.48 -9.25
CA TYR A 45 7.42 -3.93 -8.90
C TYR A 45 6.73 -2.90 -8.01
N ALA A 46 7.46 -2.38 -7.01
CA ALA A 46 6.91 -1.37 -6.11
C ALA A 46 6.52 -0.10 -6.87
N LYS A 47 7.30 0.25 -7.87
CA LYS A 47 7.00 1.40 -8.72
C LYS A 47 5.68 1.21 -9.46
N ARG A 48 5.44 0.01 -9.98
CA ARG A 48 4.18 -0.30 -10.65
C ARG A 48 3.01 -0.29 -9.68
N MET A 49 3.22 -0.82 -8.47
CA MET A 49 2.18 -0.79 -7.43
C MET A 49 1.84 0.67 -7.06
N TYR A 50 2.86 1.51 -6.97
CA TYR A 50 2.65 2.92 -6.64
C TYR A 50 1.81 3.63 -7.71
N ALA A 51 1.86 3.16 -8.95
CA ALA A 51 1.10 3.78 -10.03
C ALA A 51 -0.41 3.72 -9.81
N GLN A 52 -0.88 2.87 -8.91
CA GLN A 52 -2.30 2.83 -8.54
C GLN A 52 -2.71 4.00 -7.64
N ILE A 53 -1.74 4.75 -7.11
CA ILE A 53 -2.00 5.80 -6.13
C ILE A 53 -2.01 7.14 -6.84
N ALA A 54 -3.11 7.90 -6.68
CA ALA A 54 -3.25 9.20 -7.33
C ALA A 54 -2.68 10.34 -6.49
N ASP A 55 -2.59 10.17 -5.17
CA ASP A 55 -2.13 11.23 -4.30
C ASP A 55 -0.62 11.42 -4.40
N PRO A 56 -0.15 12.68 -4.41
CA PRO A 56 1.30 12.93 -4.51
C PRO A 56 2.06 12.64 -3.22
N ASP A 57 1.36 12.57 -2.08
CA ASP A 57 2.00 12.36 -0.78
C ASP A 57 1.09 11.47 0.06
N PRO A 58 0.97 10.18 -0.30
CA PRO A 58 -0.04 9.31 0.29
C PRO A 58 0.31 8.83 1.69
N ILE A 59 -0.74 8.40 2.41
CA ILE A 59 -0.60 7.63 3.64
C ILE A 59 -0.72 6.16 3.25
N LEU A 60 0.25 5.36 3.65
CA LEU A 60 0.26 3.92 3.35
C LEU A 60 0.11 3.12 4.63
N MET A 61 -0.63 2.02 4.56
CA MET A 61 -0.75 1.06 5.65
C MET A 61 -0.48 -0.32 5.08
N GLY A 62 0.59 -0.95 5.54
CA GLY A 62 0.98 -2.26 5.03
C GLY A 62 0.95 -3.32 6.10
N VAL A 63 0.44 -4.50 5.76
CA VAL A 63 0.34 -5.63 6.67
C VAL A 63 1.27 -6.73 6.18
N SER A 64 2.17 -7.17 7.06
CA SER A 64 3.08 -8.27 6.76
C SER A 64 3.92 -7.95 5.52
N PHE A 65 3.87 -8.75 4.46
CA PHE A 65 4.62 -8.49 3.24
C PHE A 65 4.21 -7.16 2.59
N GLY A 66 2.95 -6.76 2.77
CA GLY A 66 2.51 -5.45 2.31
C GLY A 66 3.27 -4.31 2.96
N GLY A 67 3.72 -4.51 4.20
CA GLY A 67 4.58 -3.54 4.88
C GLY A 67 5.94 -3.41 4.21
N MET A 68 6.51 -4.53 3.76
CA MET A 68 7.79 -4.48 3.04
C MET A 68 7.65 -3.71 1.73
N LEU A 69 6.54 -3.91 1.04
CA LEU A 69 6.27 -3.16 -0.19
C LEU A 69 6.12 -1.68 0.11
N GLY A 70 5.41 -1.35 1.20
CA GLY A 70 5.25 0.05 1.61
C GLY A 70 6.58 0.72 1.90
N ILE A 71 7.50 0.00 2.55
CA ILE A 71 8.84 0.51 2.82
C ILE A 71 9.57 0.79 1.51
N GLU A 72 9.47 -0.14 0.56
CA GLU A 72 10.15 0.04 -0.74
C GLU A 72 9.58 1.25 -1.49
N ILE A 73 8.26 1.43 -1.45
CA ILE A 73 7.63 2.60 -2.05
C ILE A 73 8.15 3.87 -1.37
N SER A 74 8.25 3.88 -0.04
CA SER A 74 8.67 5.07 0.68
C SER A 74 10.13 5.44 0.42
N LYS A 75 10.93 4.50 -0.04
CA LYS A 75 12.31 4.80 -0.44
C LYS A 75 12.37 5.53 -1.79
N GLN A 76 11.38 5.32 -2.63
CA GLN A 76 11.41 5.85 -4.01
C GLN A 76 10.54 7.08 -4.17
N PHE A 77 9.49 7.21 -3.38
CA PHE A 77 8.49 8.25 -3.55
C PHE A 77 8.20 8.92 -2.22
N SER A 78 7.66 10.15 -2.29
CA SER A 78 7.24 10.86 -1.10
C SER A 78 6.01 10.20 -0.50
N VAL A 79 6.06 9.88 0.78
CA VAL A 79 4.97 9.25 1.51
C VAL A 79 4.75 10.06 2.79
N LYS A 80 3.52 10.51 3.00
CA LYS A 80 3.20 11.34 4.16
C LYS A 80 3.38 10.55 5.46
N LYS A 81 2.94 9.28 5.44
CA LYS A 81 3.03 8.43 6.62
C LYS A 81 2.99 6.97 6.18
N LEU A 82 3.75 6.15 6.85
CA LEU A 82 3.75 4.71 6.62
C LEU A 82 3.42 4.01 7.92
N VAL A 83 2.32 3.25 7.93
CA VAL A 83 1.89 2.47 9.09
C VAL A 83 2.15 1.00 8.78
N LEU A 84 2.91 0.35 9.66
CA LEU A 84 3.25 -1.06 9.49
C LEU A 84 2.52 -1.89 10.53
N ILE A 85 1.85 -2.93 10.07
CA ILE A 85 1.15 -3.87 10.92
C ILE A 85 1.77 -5.24 10.70
N SER A 86 2.23 -5.86 11.76
CA SER A 86 2.86 -7.17 11.69
C SER A 86 1.90 -8.31 12.04
#